data_49a09be2365a5d1e66db7a7f2a753043
#
_entry.id   49a09be2365a5d1e66db7a7f2a753043
#
_cell.length_a   1.000
_cell.length_b   1.000
_cell.length_c   1.000
_cell.angle_alpha   90.00
_cell.angle_beta   90.00
_cell.angle_gamma   90.00
#
_symmetry.space_group_name_H-M   'P 1'
#
loop_
_entity.id
_entity.type
_entity.pdbx_description
1 polymer ?
#
loop_
_entity_poly.entity_id
_entity_poly.type
_entity_poly.pdbx_seq_one_letter_code
_entity_poly.pdbx_strand_id
1 'polypeptide(L)'
;SWLDVALKVKTHALHERVGINAFREAYESLRKKGDEGWVNKTLLLSKVREETKKGQTTVYNNFKKISSMFDTKKIGVRTYLKIKEEKKNE
;
A
#
# COMPACT_ATOMS: atom_id res chain seq x y z
N SER A 1 -27.50 18.85 1.65
CA SER A 1 -27.07 19.85 2.60
C SER A 1 -25.60 20.10 2.43
N TRP A 2 -25.12 21.11 3.06
CA TRP A 2 -23.72 21.44 2.97
C TRP A 2 -22.84 20.30 3.48
N LEU A 3 -23.26 19.69 4.58
CA LEU A 3 -22.50 18.58 5.12
C LEU A 3 -22.48 17.41 4.18
N ASP A 4 -23.59 17.16 3.50
CA ASP A 4 -23.64 16.06 2.56
C ASP A 4 -22.67 16.30 1.42
N VAL A 5 -22.60 17.52 0.96
CA VAL A 5 -21.69 17.85 -0.13
C VAL A 5 -20.24 17.64 0.33
N ALA A 6 -19.95 18.11 1.52
CA ALA A 6 -18.60 17.95 2.05
C ALA A 6 -18.24 16.49 2.20
N LEU A 7 -19.18 15.69 2.69
CA LEU A 7 -18.92 14.27 2.85
C LEU A 7 -18.74 13.59 1.52
N LYS A 8 -19.52 13.97 0.53
CA LYS A 8 -19.38 13.39 -0.78
C LYS A 8 -18.05 13.70 -1.39
N VAL A 9 -17.58 14.92 -1.22
CA VAL A 9 -16.28 15.27 -1.74
C VAL A 9 -15.19 14.45 -1.09
N LYS A 10 -15.27 14.29 0.23
CA LYS A 10 -14.30 13.49 0.91
C LYS A 10 -14.36 12.05 0.48
N THR A 11 -15.54 11.51 0.37
CA THR A 11 -15.70 10.13 -0.04
C THR A 11 -15.13 9.93 -1.44
N HIS A 12 -15.39 10.88 -2.32
CA HIS A 12 -14.86 10.78 -3.66
C HIS A 12 -13.35 10.78 -3.67
N ALA A 13 -12.75 11.66 -2.88
CA ALA A 13 -11.30 11.70 -2.79
C ALA A 13 -10.75 10.39 -2.25
N LEU A 14 -11.42 9.82 -1.27
CA LEU A 14 -10.97 8.54 -0.74
C LEU A 14 -11.09 7.44 -1.76
N HIS A 15 -12.11 7.48 -2.60
CA HIS A 15 -12.26 6.47 -3.62
C HIS A 15 -11.16 6.56 -4.66
N GLU A 16 -10.61 7.74 -4.85
CA GLU A 16 -9.58 7.89 -5.84
C GLU A 16 -8.20 7.68 -5.27
N ARG A 17 -8.11 7.43 -3.97
CA ARG A 17 -6.82 7.21 -3.35
C ARG A 17 -6.76 5.82 -2.82
N VAL A 18 -5.60 5.24 -2.93
CA VAL A 18 -5.36 3.96 -2.33
C VAL A 18 -4.78 4.26 -0.97
N GLY A 19 -5.50 3.93 0.08
CA GLY A 19 -5.06 4.26 1.42
C GLY A 19 -3.93 3.39 1.90
N ILE A 20 -3.31 3.85 2.96
CA ILE A 20 -2.20 3.13 3.56
C ILE A 20 -2.64 1.76 4.03
N ASN A 21 -3.89 1.64 4.47
CA ASN A 21 -4.38 0.35 4.96
C ASN A 21 -4.45 -0.70 3.87
N ALA A 22 -4.75 -0.29 2.62
CA ALA A 22 -4.80 -1.25 1.53
C ALA A 22 -3.42 -1.87 1.32
N PHE A 23 -2.37 -1.05 1.38
CA PHE A 23 -1.02 -1.56 1.23
C PHE A 23 -0.62 -2.43 2.41
N ARG A 24 -1.04 -2.03 3.60
CA ARG A 24 -0.71 -2.78 4.80
C ARG A 24 -1.38 -4.15 4.79
N GLU A 25 -2.64 -4.19 4.40
CA GLU A 25 -3.36 -5.45 4.35
C GLU A 25 -2.79 -6.37 3.29
N ALA A 26 -2.44 -5.82 2.14
CA ALA A 26 -1.85 -6.63 1.09
C ALA A 26 -0.50 -7.18 1.56
N TYR A 27 0.27 -6.35 2.24
CA TYR A 27 1.55 -6.78 2.76
C TYR A 27 1.38 -7.93 3.76
N GLU A 28 0.44 -7.78 4.69
CA GLU A 28 0.23 -8.83 5.69
C GLU A 28 -0.23 -10.13 5.05
N SER A 29 -1.05 -10.02 4.02
CA SER A 29 -1.52 -11.20 3.33
C SER A 29 -0.39 -11.93 2.63
N LEU A 30 0.52 -11.19 2.00
CA LEU A 30 1.62 -11.79 1.27
C LEU A 30 2.75 -12.21 2.18
N ARG A 31 2.91 -11.50 3.29
CA ARG A 31 3.98 -11.77 4.21
C ARG A 31 3.89 -13.18 4.79
N LYS A 32 2.69 -13.69 4.92
CA LYS A 32 2.54 -15.01 5.46
C LYS A 32 3.21 -16.05 4.59
N LYS A 33 3.45 -15.72 3.35
CA LYS A 33 4.10 -16.63 2.45
C LYS A 33 5.51 -16.18 2.13
N GLY A 34 5.94 -15.07 2.72
CA GLY A 34 7.25 -14.55 2.40
C GLY A 34 8.28 -14.91 3.43
N ASP A 35 9.53 -14.62 3.12
CA ASP A 35 10.62 -14.92 4.01
C ASP A 35 10.95 -13.77 4.88
N GLU A 36 10.87 -13.95 6.16
CA GLU A 36 11.34 -12.94 7.11
C GLU A 36 10.68 -11.59 6.96
N GLY A 37 9.49 -11.58 6.44
CA GLY A 37 8.76 -10.33 6.30
C GLY A 37 9.01 -9.58 5.01
N TRP A 38 9.88 -10.09 4.14
CA TRP A 38 10.11 -9.43 2.87
C TRP A 38 9.09 -9.89 1.84
N VAL A 39 8.50 -8.93 1.17
CA VAL A 39 7.45 -9.21 0.19
C VAL A 39 7.86 -8.62 -1.13
N ASN A 40 7.66 -9.37 -2.20
CA ASN A 40 8.00 -8.90 -3.54
C ASN A 40 7.17 -7.66 -3.89
N LYS A 41 7.81 -6.59 -4.30
CA LYS A 41 7.13 -5.34 -4.59
C LYS A 41 6.09 -5.49 -5.69
N THR A 42 6.42 -6.21 -6.75
CA THR A 42 5.48 -6.41 -7.85
C THR A 42 4.23 -7.14 -7.37
N LEU A 43 4.40 -8.15 -6.53
CA LEU A 43 3.25 -8.87 -6.02
C LEU A 43 2.42 -8.00 -5.09
N LEU A 44 3.07 -7.18 -4.28
CA LEU A 44 2.35 -6.29 -3.40
C LEU A 44 1.47 -5.32 -4.17
N LEU A 45 2.04 -4.70 -5.18
CA LEU A 45 1.28 -3.74 -5.96
C LEU A 45 0.16 -4.41 -6.74
N SER A 46 0.40 -5.61 -7.25
CA SER A 46 -0.65 -6.36 -7.94
C SER A 46 -1.79 -6.70 -7.00
N LYS A 47 -1.45 -7.09 -5.78
CA LYS A 47 -2.47 -7.43 -4.80
C LYS A 47 -3.33 -6.23 -4.46
N VAL A 48 -2.69 -5.08 -4.30
CA VAL A 48 -3.42 -3.86 -4.00
C VAL A 48 -4.33 -3.49 -5.18
N ARG A 49 -3.85 -3.66 -6.41
CA ARG A 49 -4.66 -3.38 -7.57
C ARG A 49 -5.89 -4.27 -7.60
N GLU A 50 -5.70 -5.54 -7.30
CA GLU A 50 -6.81 -6.46 -7.28
C GLU A 50 -7.83 -6.11 -6.23
N GLU A 51 -7.36 -5.80 -5.06
CA GLU A 51 -8.26 -5.56 -3.94
C GLU A 51 -8.95 -4.22 -4.03
N THR A 52 -8.31 -3.22 -4.57
CA THR A 52 -8.92 -1.90 -4.64
C THR A 52 -9.58 -1.63 -5.97
N LYS A 53 -9.31 -2.47 -6.96
CA LYS A 53 -9.84 -2.29 -8.31
C LYS A 53 -9.36 -0.99 -8.93
N LYS A 54 -8.23 -0.48 -8.48
CA LYS A 54 -7.66 0.73 -9.05
C LYS A 54 -6.63 0.35 -10.10
N GLY A 55 -6.35 1.26 -10.99
CA GLY A 55 -5.39 1.01 -12.06
C GLY A 55 -3.96 1.03 -11.58
N GLN A 56 -3.07 0.55 -12.42
CA GLN A 56 -1.67 0.45 -12.08
C GLN A 56 -1.05 1.79 -11.74
N THR A 57 -1.35 2.82 -12.53
CA THR A 57 -0.78 4.13 -12.31
C THR A 57 -1.22 4.71 -10.96
N THR A 58 -2.50 4.54 -10.64
CA THR A 58 -3.02 5.06 -9.38
C THR A 58 -2.35 4.37 -8.20
N VAL A 59 -2.24 3.05 -8.26
CA VAL A 59 -1.62 2.30 -7.17
C VAL A 59 -0.16 2.69 -7.04
N TYR A 60 0.55 2.78 -8.15
CA TYR A 60 1.96 3.12 -8.11
C TYR A 60 2.20 4.51 -7.55
N ASN A 61 1.38 5.48 -7.97
CA ASN A 61 1.55 6.84 -7.47
C ASN A 61 1.25 6.93 -5.98
N ASN A 62 0.25 6.20 -5.52
CA ASN A 62 -0.03 6.21 -4.10
C ASN A 62 1.02 5.46 -3.30
N PHE A 63 1.57 4.40 -3.89
CA PHE A 63 2.66 3.69 -3.24
C PHE A 63 3.86 4.62 -3.04
N LYS A 64 4.15 5.45 -4.03
CA LYS A 64 5.29 6.36 -3.89
C LYS A 64 5.13 7.29 -2.69
N LYS A 65 3.89 7.66 -2.40
CA LYS A 65 3.66 8.56 -1.27
C LYS A 65 3.87 7.89 0.07
N ILE A 66 3.71 6.59 0.13
CA ILE A 66 3.85 5.91 1.41
C ILE A 66 5.04 4.98 1.43
N SER A 67 5.91 5.10 0.43
CA SER A 67 7.02 4.16 0.32
C SER A 67 7.99 4.26 1.48
N SER A 68 8.00 5.39 2.18
CA SER A 68 8.91 5.53 3.31
C SER A 68 8.59 4.59 4.46
N MET A 69 7.40 4.01 4.47
CA MET A 69 7.07 3.07 5.53
C MET A 69 7.67 1.69 5.30
N PHE A 70 8.30 1.50 4.15
CA PHE A 70 8.92 0.21 3.83
C PHE A 70 10.42 0.33 3.72
N ASP A 71 11.10 -0.72 4.15
CA ASP A 71 12.50 -0.90 3.80
C ASP A 71 12.51 -1.62 2.47
N THR A 72 13.54 -1.38 1.69
CA THR A 72 13.62 -1.92 0.35
C THR A 72 14.93 -2.66 0.17
N LYS A 73 14.90 -3.79 -0.52
CA LYS A 73 16.14 -4.43 -0.92
C LYS A 73 15.94 -5.01 -2.31
N LYS A 74 17.04 -5.09 -3.04
CA LYS A 74 16.99 -5.64 -4.37
C LYS A 74 17.81 -6.90 -4.43
N ILE A 75 17.27 -7.91 -5.07
CA ILE A 75 18.00 -9.13 -5.30
C ILE A 75 17.84 -9.42 -6.77
N GLY A 76 18.88 -9.22 -7.53
CA GLY A 76 18.79 -9.34 -8.98
C GLY A 76 17.89 -8.25 -9.52
N VAL A 77 16.88 -8.65 -10.29
CA VAL A 77 15.94 -7.68 -10.87
C VAL A 77 14.73 -7.50 -9.99
N ARG A 78 14.66 -8.18 -8.88
CA ARG A 78 13.47 -8.13 -8.02
C ARG A 78 13.68 -7.20 -6.85
N THR A 79 12.64 -6.48 -6.51
CA THR A 79 12.67 -5.58 -5.37
C THR A 79 11.74 -6.14 -4.31
N TYR A 80 12.22 -6.13 -3.07
CA TYR A 80 11.44 -6.63 -1.95
C TYR A 80 11.23 -5.52 -0.93
N LEU A 81 10.09 -5.58 -0.27
CA LEU A 81 9.70 -4.56 0.70
C LEU A 81 9.40 -5.19 2.03
N LYS A 82 9.71 -4.47 3.08
CA LYS A 82 9.39 -4.92 4.43
C LYS A 82 8.95 -3.71 5.22
N ILE A 83 7.84 -3.80 5.90
CA ILE A 83 7.36 -2.67 6.68
C ILE A 83 8.33 -2.39 7.81
N LYS A 84 8.71 -1.13 7.95
CA LYS A 84 9.60 -0.73 9.04
C LYS A 84 8.86 -0.91 10.34
N GLU A 85 9.58 -1.49 11.31
CA GLU A 85 8.95 -1.66 12.57
C GLU A 85 8.86 -0.38 13.25
N GLU A 86 7.68 -0.01 13.78
CA GLU A 86 7.59 1.15 14.45
C GLU A 86 8.14 0.93 15.77
N LYS A 87 9.03 1.75 16.23
CA LYS A 87 9.51 1.65 17.47
C LYS A 87 8.53 2.13 18.38
N LYS A 88 8.03 1.37 19.18
CA LYS A 88 7.16 1.82 20.05
C LYS A 88 7.85 2.55 21.02
N ASN A 89 7.57 3.57 21.28
CA ASN A 89 8.21 4.25 22.16
C ASN A 89 7.84 3.97 23.26
N GLU A 90 8.26 3.39 23.65
CA GLU A 90 8.05 3.02 24.59
C GLU A 90 8.51 3.75 25.41
#